data_cb1af423fca58a7c4e88f87786187bed
#
_entry.id   cb1af423fca58a7c4e88f87786187bed
#
_cell.length_a   1.000
_cell.length_b   1.000
_cell.length_c   1.000
_cell.angle_alpha   90.00
_cell.angle_beta   90.00
_cell.angle_gamma   90.00
#
_symmetry.space_group_name_H-M   'P 1'
#
loop_
_entity.id
_entity.type
_entity.pdbx_description
1 polymer ?
#
loop_
_entity_poly.entity_id
_entity_poly.type
_entity_poly.pdbx_seq_one_letter_code
_entity_poly.pdbx_strand_id
1 'polypeptide(L)'
;EIDYRKDNPFNSLKSFFKKLSKFIRKNTLIIIETTLPPGTSDKIIYPVLLSEIKKRGFKNNEIMLSYSYERIMPGYNYYDSIVNNYRVFSGVDKKSKNACKKFLEKIINVKKYNLHLLNSNTECEFSKILENSYRATNIAFIDEWTKYSRTAKVDMYNVLRAIKKRDTHNNIMRPGLGVGGYCLTKDPYFAVASAKTIFKKT
;
A
#
# COMPACT_ATOMS: atom_id res chain seq x y z
N GLU A 1 9.17 -8.29 -9.05
CA GLU A 1 8.10 -7.33 -9.29
C GLU A 1 6.83 -8.05 -9.75
N ILE A 2 5.65 -7.55 -9.34
CA ILE A 2 4.36 -8.09 -9.78
C ILE A 2 4.02 -7.44 -11.11
N ASP A 3 4.01 -8.23 -12.18
CA ASP A 3 3.54 -7.76 -13.49
C ASP A 3 2.08 -8.22 -13.69
N TYR A 4 1.15 -7.30 -13.46
CA TYR A 4 -0.30 -7.53 -13.53
C TYR A 4 -0.81 -7.85 -14.94
N ARG A 5 0.03 -7.72 -16.00
CA ARG A 5 -0.32 -8.05 -17.38
C ARG A 5 -0.10 -9.53 -17.69
N LYS A 6 0.62 -10.25 -16.83
CA LYS A 6 0.90 -11.67 -16.99
C LYS A 6 -0.24 -12.54 -16.44
N ASP A 7 -0.45 -13.72 -17.03
CA ASP A 7 -1.44 -14.70 -16.55
C ASP A 7 -1.20 -15.16 -15.10
N ASN A 8 0.05 -15.20 -14.68
CA ASN A 8 0.45 -15.60 -13.34
C ASN A 8 1.33 -14.52 -12.66
N PRO A 9 0.75 -13.39 -12.29
CA PRO A 9 1.50 -12.22 -11.81
C PRO A 9 2.23 -12.45 -10.48
N PHE A 10 1.88 -13.48 -9.72
CA PHE A 10 2.43 -13.77 -8.38
C PHE A 10 3.54 -14.82 -8.36
N ASN A 11 3.95 -15.40 -9.49
CA ASN A 11 4.93 -16.50 -9.51
C ASN A 11 6.30 -16.11 -8.94
N SER A 12 6.82 -14.93 -9.29
CA SER A 12 8.08 -14.43 -8.74
C SER A 12 7.99 -14.21 -7.24
N LEU A 13 6.87 -13.68 -6.76
CA LEU A 13 6.62 -13.45 -5.34
C LEU A 13 6.52 -14.78 -4.56
N LYS A 14 5.78 -15.75 -5.08
CA LYS A 14 5.71 -17.10 -4.50
C LYS A 14 7.09 -17.75 -4.43
N SER A 15 7.88 -17.67 -5.50
CA SER A 15 9.26 -18.19 -5.54
C SER A 15 10.15 -17.52 -4.50
N PHE A 16 10.05 -16.20 -4.35
CA PHE A 16 10.79 -15.46 -3.32
C PHE A 16 10.45 -15.96 -1.91
N PHE A 17 9.17 -16.07 -1.56
CA PHE A 17 8.77 -16.53 -0.23
C PHE A 17 9.07 -18.00 0.02
N LYS A 18 9.06 -18.86 -1.00
CA LYS A 18 9.58 -20.24 -0.91
C LYS A 18 11.08 -20.27 -0.57
N LYS A 19 11.87 -19.42 -1.21
CA LYS A 19 13.31 -19.29 -0.90
C LYS A 19 13.52 -18.73 0.52
N LEU A 20 12.83 -17.68 0.87
CA LEU A 20 12.92 -17.05 2.19
C LEU A 20 12.58 -18.03 3.31
N SER A 21 11.56 -18.87 3.12
CA SER A 21 11.11 -19.85 4.12
C SER A 21 12.20 -20.82 4.57
N LYS A 22 13.23 -21.06 3.74
CA LYS A 22 14.36 -21.94 4.09
C LYS A 22 15.23 -21.37 5.21
N PHE A 23 15.26 -20.04 5.36
CA PHE A 23 16.13 -19.31 6.31
C PHE A 23 15.37 -18.79 7.53
N ILE A 24 14.06 -18.77 7.50
CA ILE A 24 13.23 -18.28 8.61
C ILE A 24 13.41 -19.19 9.83
N ARG A 25 13.55 -18.57 11.00
CA ARG A 25 13.56 -19.25 12.30
C ARG A 25 12.16 -19.24 12.93
N LYS A 26 11.94 -20.11 13.91
CA LYS A 26 10.69 -20.08 14.71
C LYS A 26 10.53 -18.71 15.37
N ASN A 27 9.29 -18.24 15.41
CA ASN A 27 8.91 -16.93 15.95
C ASN A 27 9.51 -15.71 15.23
N THR A 28 9.96 -15.86 13.97
CA THR A 28 10.34 -14.72 13.14
C THR A 28 9.11 -13.93 12.75
N LEU A 29 9.19 -12.60 12.92
CA LEU A 29 8.22 -11.65 12.39
C LEU A 29 8.66 -11.23 10.98
N ILE A 30 7.76 -11.40 10.02
CA ILE A 30 7.90 -10.89 8.65
C ILE A 30 6.91 -9.72 8.53
N ILE A 31 7.43 -8.54 8.21
CA ILE A 31 6.61 -7.37 7.90
C ILE A 31 6.78 -7.06 6.42
N ILE A 32 5.68 -7.04 5.69
CA ILE A 32 5.68 -6.64 4.29
C ILE A 32 5.36 -5.14 4.24
N GLU A 33 6.26 -4.35 3.66
CA GLU A 33 6.10 -2.90 3.54
C GLU A 33 5.90 -2.44 2.08
N THR A 34 6.23 -3.29 1.11
CA THR A 34 6.05 -2.99 -0.31
C THR A 34 4.58 -2.98 -0.71
N THR A 35 4.21 -2.13 -1.67
CA THR A 35 2.85 -2.10 -2.21
C THR A 35 2.50 -3.42 -2.90
N LEU A 36 1.39 -4.01 -2.52
CA LEU A 36 0.87 -5.26 -3.06
C LEU A 36 -0.59 -5.11 -3.50
N PRO A 37 -1.03 -5.91 -4.50
CA PRO A 37 -2.45 -6.07 -4.80
C PRO A 37 -3.22 -6.57 -3.58
N PRO A 38 -4.42 -6.03 -3.28
CA PRO A 38 -5.22 -6.47 -2.14
C PRO A 38 -5.44 -7.97 -2.09
N GLY A 39 -5.29 -8.56 -0.90
CA GLY A 39 -5.40 -10.00 -0.67
C GLY A 39 -4.12 -10.81 -0.90
N THR A 40 -3.05 -10.18 -1.38
CA THR A 40 -1.79 -10.88 -1.69
C THR A 40 -1.15 -11.47 -0.44
N SER A 41 -1.07 -10.74 0.65
CA SER A 41 -0.45 -11.25 1.89
C SER A 41 -1.20 -12.44 2.47
N ASP A 42 -2.53 -12.32 2.58
CA ASP A 42 -3.36 -13.33 3.25
C ASP A 42 -3.63 -14.55 2.35
N LYS A 43 -3.85 -14.35 1.04
CA LYS A 43 -4.30 -15.42 0.13
C LYS A 43 -3.21 -16.01 -0.74
N ILE A 44 -2.07 -15.33 -0.89
CA ILE A 44 -0.96 -15.79 -1.73
C ILE A 44 0.29 -16.10 -0.91
N ILE A 45 0.76 -15.12 -0.11
CA ILE A 45 2.04 -15.22 0.61
C ILE A 45 1.92 -16.15 1.82
N TYR A 46 0.93 -15.93 2.67
CA TYR A 46 0.78 -16.71 3.89
C TYR A 46 0.58 -18.20 3.66
N PRO A 47 -0.26 -18.67 2.71
CA PRO A 47 -0.36 -20.08 2.37
C PRO A 47 0.95 -20.69 1.88
N VAL A 48 1.74 -19.94 1.08
CA VAL A 48 3.06 -20.41 0.61
C VAL A 48 4.01 -20.58 1.79
N LEU A 49 4.09 -19.59 2.68
CA LEU A 49 4.92 -19.67 3.88
C LEU A 49 4.52 -20.86 4.76
N LEU A 50 3.22 -21.02 5.05
CA LEU A 50 2.72 -22.12 5.87
C LEU A 50 3.07 -23.49 5.28
N SER A 51 2.91 -23.66 3.96
CA SER A 51 3.27 -24.90 3.28
C SER A 51 4.76 -25.23 3.44
N GLU A 52 5.62 -24.25 3.26
CA GLU A 52 7.07 -24.47 3.31
C GLU A 52 7.62 -24.66 4.74
N ILE A 53 7.10 -23.90 5.73
CA ILE A 53 7.55 -24.07 7.11
C ILE A 53 7.05 -25.38 7.75
N LYS A 54 5.88 -25.89 7.35
CA LYS A 54 5.39 -27.22 7.76
C LYS A 54 6.35 -28.34 7.33
N LYS A 55 6.93 -28.28 6.13
CA LYS A 55 7.95 -29.24 5.67
C LYS A 55 9.19 -29.26 6.57
N ARG A 56 9.44 -28.18 7.30
CA ARG A 56 10.54 -28.02 8.27
C ARG A 56 10.12 -28.35 9.72
N GLY A 57 8.92 -28.90 9.93
CA GLY A 57 8.40 -29.28 11.24
C GLY A 57 7.92 -28.10 12.11
N PHE A 58 7.62 -26.93 11.51
CA PHE A 58 7.07 -25.79 12.25
C PHE A 58 5.57 -25.92 12.40
N LYS A 59 5.03 -25.40 13.52
CA LYS A 59 3.59 -25.17 13.70
C LYS A 59 3.16 -23.86 13.06
N ASN A 60 1.89 -23.71 12.72
CA ASN A 60 1.37 -22.50 12.07
C ASN A 60 1.60 -21.23 12.90
N ASN A 61 1.54 -21.33 14.22
CA ASN A 61 1.74 -20.20 15.15
C ASN A 61 3.22 -19.88 15.45
N GLU A 62 4.15 -20.58 14.80
CA GLU A 62 5.60 -20.35 14.96
C GLU A 62 6.17 -19.39 13.91
N ILE A 63 5.32 -18.82 13.04
CA ILE A 63 5.68 -17.72 12.13
C ILE A 63 4.68 -16.59 12.29
N MET A 64 5.15 -15.36 12.19
CA MET A 64 4.33 -14.17 12.23
C MET A 64 4.44 -13.42 10.92
N LEU A 65 3.30 -13.12 10.28
CA LEU A 65 3.22 -12.33 9.07
C LEU A 65 2.34 -11.12 9.29
N SER A 66 2.85 -9.95 8.95
CA SER A 66 2.18 -8.66 9.06
C SER A 66 2.37 -7.86 7.78
N TYR A 67 1.48 -6.91 7.56
CA TYR A 67 1.59 -5.92 6.51
C TYR A 67 1.49 -4.51 7.11
N SER A 68 2.42 -3.64 6.71
CA SER A 68 2.42 -2.23 7.12
C SER A 68 3.15 -1.41 6.06
N TYR A 69 2.41 -0.83 5.13
CA TYR A 69 3.05 -0.03 4.08
C TYR A 69 3.69 1.24 4.62
N GLU A 70 4.80 1.61 4.01
CA GLU A 70 5.51 2.85 4.28
C GLU A 70 4.89 4.05 3.52
N ARG A 71 5.21 5.25 3.99
CA ARG A 71 4.79 6.52 3.38
C ARG A 71 6.00 7.41 3.10
N ILE A 72 7.08 6.80 2.62
CA ILE A 72 8.34 7.50 2.36
C ILE A 72 8.15 8.51 1.25
N MET A 73 8.61 9.72 1.49
CA MET A 73 8.73 10.77 0.48
C MET A 73 10.22 11.00 0.17
N PRO A 74 10.68 10.68 -1.04
CA PRO A 74 12.06 10.95 -1.44
C PRO A 74 12.36 12.46 -1.35
N GLY A 75 13.50 12.81 -0.76
CA GLY A 75 13.92 14.20 -0.64
C GLY A 75 14.63 14.49 0.69
N TYR A 76 14.76 15.76 1.03
CA TYR A 76 15.51 16.23 2.21
C TYR A 76 14.98 15.67 3.54
N ASN A 77 13.67 15.40 3.63
CA ASN A 77 13.02 14.91 4.84
C ASN A 77 12.78 13.39 4.80
N TYR A 78 13.66 12.64 4.14
CA TYR A 78 13.50 11.19 3.96
C TYR A 78 13.31 10.45 5.30
N TYR A 79 14.21 10.65 6.25
CA TYR A 79 14.13 10.03 7.58
C TYR A 79 12.88 10.47 8.34
N ASP A 80 12.57 11.77 8.30
CA ASP A 80 11.37 12.32 8.93
C ASP A 80 10.09 11.68 8.39
N SER A 81 10.01 11.45 7.08
CA SER A 81 8.84 10.80 6.46
C SER A 81 8.65 9.34 6.88
N ILE A 82 9.70 8.67 7.38
CA ILE A 82 9.60 7.32 7.94
C ILE A 82 9.10 7.38 9.39
N VAL A 83 9.72 8.21 10.22
CA VAL A 83 9.55 8.22 11.69
C VAL A 83 8.33 9.06 12.09
N ASN A 84 8.10 10.17 11.41
CA ASN A 84 7.06 11.14 11.74
C ASN A 84 5.87 11.07 10.78
N ASN A 85 5.30 9.89 10.61
CA ASN A 85 4.09 9.70 9.82
C ASN A 85 3.18 8.64 10.44
N TYR A 86 1.87 8.78 10.22
CA TYR A 86 0.89 7.77 10.62
C TYR A 86 1.17 6.45 9.90
N ARG A 87 1.10 5.34 10.64
CA ARG A 87 1.27 4.00 10.09
C ARG A 87 0.01 3.17 10.25
N VAL A 88 -0.36 2.50 9.18
CA VAL A 88 -1.40 1.48 9.17
C VAL A 88 -0.72 0.12 9.22
N PHE A 89 -1.25 -0.81 10.00
CA PHE A 89 -0.70 -2.16 10.09
C PHE A 89 -1.77 -3.20 10.39
N SER A 90 -1.46 -4.44 10.09
CA SER A 90 -2.21 -5.62 10.50
C SER A 90 -1.31 -6.85 10.55
N GLY A 91 -1.91 -8.01 10.78
CA GLY A 91 -1.23 -9.31 10.78
C GLY A 91 -2.23 -10.44 10.64
N VAL A 92 -1.75 -11.61 10.26
CA VAL A 92 -2.57 -12.80 10.01
C VAL A 92 -3.27 -13.35 11.27
N ASP A 93 -2.71 -13.03 12.45
CA ASP A 93 -3.28 -13.40 13.75
C ASP A 93 -2.95 -12.35 14.83
N LYS A 94 -3.50 -12.53 16.03
CA LYS A 94 -3.26 -11.63 17.17
C LYS A 94 -1.78 -11.54 17.56
N LYS A 95 -1.04 -12.65 17.45
CA LYS A 95 0.41 -12.69 17.76
C LYS A 95 1.19 -11.83 16.78
N SER A 96 0.91 -11.96 15.47
CA SER A 96 1.51 -11.17 14.40
C SER A 96 1.21 -9.68 14.56
N LYS A 97 -0.06 -9.32 14.82
CA LYS A 97 -0.48 -7.93 15.06
C LYS A 97 0.28 -7.31 16.23
N ASN A 98 0.36 -8.02 17.37
CA ASN A 98 1.05 -7.53 18.55
C ASN A 98 2.57 -7.38 18.34
N ALA A 99 3.19 -8.32 17.63
CA ALA A 99 4.62 -8.26 17.33
C ALA A 99 4.94 -7.10 16.37
N CYS A 100 4.10 -6.90 15.34
CA CYS A 100 4.22 -5.78 14.41
C CYS A 100 4.07 -4.44 15.12
N LYS A 101 3.05 -4.30 15.97
CA LYS A 101 2.84 -3.09 16.79
C LYS A 101 4.08 -2.75 17.59
N LYS A 102 4.60 -3.71 18.39
CA LYS A 102 5.80 -3.52 19.22
C LYS A 102 7.04 -3.13 18.41
N PHE A 103 7.17 -3.64 17.19
CA PHE A 103 8.26 -3.27 16.29
C PHE A 103 8.09 -1.84 15.79
N LEU A 104 6.90 -1.47 15.30
CA LEU A 104 6.62 -0.14 14.79
C LEU A 104 6.72 0.95 15.87
N GLU A 105 6.32 0.66 17.12
CA GLU A 105 6.48 1.57 18.26
C GLU A 105 7.94 1.97 18.56
N LYS A 106 8.92 1.16 18.10
CA LYS A 106 10.34 1.48 18.22
C LYS A 106 10.86 2.40 17.12
N ILE A 107 10.14 2.48 16.00
CA ILE A 107 10.57 3.23 14.81
C ILE A 107 9.77 4.54 14.69
N ILE A 108 8.47 4.47 14.89
CA ILE A 108 7.55 5.58 14.67
C ILE A 108 7.45 6.44 15.93
N ASN A 109 7.42 7.74 15.77
CA ASN A 109 7.14 8.69 16.84
C ASN A 109 5.66 8.61 17.25
N VAL A 110 5.32 7.53 17.97
CA VAL A 110 3.93 7.22 18.35
C VAL A 110 3.30 8.23 19.32
N LYS A 111 4.09 9.10 19.92
CA LYS A 111 3.57 10.21 20.75
C LYS A 111 2.78 11.22 19.91
N LYS A 112 3.14 11.39 18.65
CA LYS A 112 2.52 12.34 17.71
C LYS A 112 1.76 11.64 16.58
N TYR A 113 2.20 10.49 16.13
CA TYR A 113 1.66 9.77 14.97
C TYR A 113 1.18 8.38 15.36
N ASN A 114 -0.10 8.24 15.59
CA ASN A 114 -0.69 6.99 16.05
C ASN A 114 -0.55 5.86 15.02
N LEU A 115 -0.31 4.66 15.53
CA LEU A 115 -0.44 3.43 14.73
C LEU A 115 -1.92 3.07 14.60
N HIS A 116 -2.37 2.78 13.39
CA HIS A 116 -3.74 2.38 13.11
C HIS A 116 -3.81 0.89 12.75
N LEU A 117 -4.41 0.10 13.63
CA LEU A 117 -4.63 -1.33 13.43
C LEU A 117 -5.86 -1.57 12.56
N LEU A 118 -5.70 -2.29 11.45
CA LEU A 118 -6.79 -2.80 10.63
C LEU A 118 -7.05 -4.29 10.92
N ASN A 119 -8.21 -4.81 10.46
CA ASN A 119 -8.63 -6.16 10.78
C ASN A 119 -7.80 -7.23 10.08
N SER A 120 -7.32 -6.98 8.85
CA SER A 120 -6.55 -7.92 8.04
C SER A 120 -5.45 -7.24 7.25
N ASN A 121 -4.44 -8.01 6.80
CA ASN A 121 -3.44 -7.51 5.87
C ASN A 121 -4.09 -7.05 4.55
N THR A 122 -5.15 -7.72 4.12
CA THR A 122 -5.94 -7.33 2.94
C THR A 122 -6.51 -5.91 3.08
N GLU A 123 -7.05 -5.53 4.25
CA GLU A 123 -7.52 -4.15 4.48
C GLU A 123 -6.38 -3.13 4.40
N CYS A 124 -5.20 -3.47 4.91
CA CYS A 124 -4.03 -2.61 4.81
C CYS A 124 -3.58 -2.44 3.34
N GLU A 125 -3.58 -3.51 2.55
CA GLU A 125 -3.27 -3.47 1.12
C GLU A 125 -4.31 -2.63 0.36
N PHE A 126 -5.60 -2.78 0.68
CA PHE A 126 -6.67 -1.94 0.12
C PHE A 126 -6.43 -0.47 0.42
N SER A 127 -6.09 -0.12 1.67
CA SER A 127 -5.92 1.27 2.06
C SER A 127 -4.78 1.94 1.28
N LYS A 128 -3.67 1.22 1.03
CA LYS A 128 -2.55 1.73 0.21
C LYS A 128 -2.97 1.97 -1.24
N ILE A 129 -3.64 1.00 -1.84
CA ILE A 129 -4.08 1.09 -3.24
C ILE A 129 -5.14 2.18 -3.42
N LEU A 130 -6.09 2.26 -2.50
CA LEU A 130 -7.13 3.29 -2.52
C LEU A 130 -6.53 4.70 -2.39
N GLU A 131 -5.58 4.91 -1.46
CA GLU A 131 -4.91 6.18 -1.26
C GLU A 131 -4.21 6.66 -2.55
N ASN A 132 -3.46 5.78 -3.22
CA ASN A 132 -2.77 6.10 -4.46
C ASN A 132 -3.73 6.28 -5.65
N SER A 133 -4.78 5.47 -5.73
CA SER A 133 -5.84 5.62 -6.75
C SER A 133 -6.60 6.93 -6.60
N TYR A 134 -6.98 7.29 -5.38
CA TYR A 134 -7.61 8.56 -5.07
C TYR A 134 -6.74 9.73 -5.54
N ARG A 135 -5.45 9.71 -5.21
CA ARG A 135 -4.51 10.76 -5.64
C ARG A 135 -4.38 10.83 -7.16
N ALA A 136 -4.24 9.70 -7.84
CA ALA A 136 -4.14 9.62 -9.29
C ALA A 136 -5.42 10.19 -9.95
N THR A 137 -6.59 9.81 -9.48
CA THR A 137 -7.88 10.29 -9.99
C THR A 137 -8.03 11.79 -9.82
N ASN A 138 -7.66 12.34 -8.66
CA ASN A 138 -7.74 13.79 -8.43
C ASN A 138 -6.78 14.58 -9.32
N ILE A 139 -5.58 14.07 -9.59
CA ILE A 139 -4.63 14.69 -10.53
C ILE A 139 -5.21 14.65 -11.95
N ALA A 140 -5.71 13.50 -12.41
CA ALA A 140 -6.30 13.34 -13.72
C ALA A 140 -7.53 14.25 -13.91
N PHE A 141 -8.39 14.33 -12.88
CA PHE A 141 -9.56 15.20 -12.88
C PHE A 141 -9.18 16.67 -13.14
N ILE A 142 -8.19 17.20 -12.43
CA ILE A 142 -7.74 18.58 -12.61
C ILE A 142 -7.02 18.77 -13.94
N ASP A 143 -6.31 17.78 -14.44
CA ASP A 143 -5.68 17.85 -15.77
C ASP A 143 -6.75 18.00 -16.87
N GLU A 144 -7.82 17.23 -16.85
CA GLU A 144 -8.92 17.34 -17.81
C GLU A 144 -9.62 18.70 -17.72
N TRP A 145 -9.93 19.18 -16.51
CA TRP A 145 -10.48 20.52 -16.33
C TRP A 145 -9.55 21.64 -16.79
N THR A 146 -8.22 21.44 -16.65
CA THR A 146 -7.23 22.40 -17.12
C THR A 146 -7.20 22.48 -18.66
N LYS A 147 -7.36 21.35 -19.35
CA LYS A 147 -7.50 21.32 -20.82
C LYS A 147 -8.74 22.09 -21.26
N TYR A 148 -9.87 21.83 -20.63
CA TYR A 148 -11.11 22.54 -20.90
C TYR A 148 -11.02 24.05 -20.60
N SER A 149 -10.40 24.46 -19.49
CA SER A 149 -10.24 25.86 -19.13
C SER A 149 -9.43 26.65 -20.17
N ARG A 150 -8.41 26.01 -20.80
CA ARG A 150 -7.63 26.62 -21.90
C ARG A 150 -8.52 26.93 -23.10
N THR A 151 -9.39 26.00 -23.49
CA THR A 151 -10.34 26.20 -24.59
C THR A 151 -11.33 27.32 -24.26
N ALA A 152 -11.79 27.40 -23.02
CA ALA A 152 -12.71 28.42 -22.52
C ALA A 152 -12.01 29.77 -22.22
N LYS A 153 -10.67 29.86 -22.35
CA LYS A 153 -9.86 31.05 -21.98
C LYS A 153 -10.05 31.47 -20.51
N VAL A 154 -10.17 30.49 -19.60
CA VAL A 154 -10.37 30.68 -18.17
C VAL A 154 -9.07 30.41 -17.41
N ASP A 155 -8.73 31.29 -16.46
CA ASP A 155 -7.62 31.04 -15.52
C ASP A 155 -8.00 30.01 -14.48
N MET A 156 -7.56 28.76 -14.69
CA MET A 156 -7.84 27.63 -13.78
C MET A 156 -7.27 27.84 -12.38
N TYR A 157 -6.12 28.55 -12.24
CA TYR A 157 -5.56 28.85 -10.93
C TYR A 157 -6.45 29.80 -10.13
N ASN A 158 -7.06 30.78 -10.80
CA ASN A 158 -8.01 31.70 -10.16
C ASN A 158 -9.27 30.97 -9.71
N VAL A 159 -9.83 30.10 -10.57
CA VAL A 159 -10.97 29.26 -10.23
C VAL A 159 -10.66 28.40 -9.00
N LEU A 160 -9.51 27.75 -8.96
CA LEU A 160 -9.11 26.90 -7.83
C LEU A 160 -8.90 27.69 -6.54
N ARG A 161 -8.39 28.94 -6.61
CA ARG A 161 -8.30 29.82 -5.43
C ARG A 161 -9.68 30.08 -4.82
N ALA A 162 -10.68 30.28 -5.66
CA ALA A 162 -12.07 30.49 -5.18
C ALA A 162 -12.67 29.21 -4.57
N ILE A 163 -12.48 28.05 -5.22
CA ILE A 163 -13.02 26.75 -4.77
C ILE A 163 -12.37 26.34 -3.42
N LYS A 164 -11.07 26.56 -3.25
CA LYS A 164 -10.33 26.18 -2.03
C LYS A 164 -10.73 26.96 -0.77
N LYS A 165 -11.49 28.05 -0.90
CA LYS A 165 -12.08 28.75 0.26
C LYS A 165 -13.12 27.90 1.00
N ARG A 166 -13.68 26.89 0.33
CA ARG A 166 -14.59 25.93 0.96
C ARG A 166 -13.78 24.81 1.59
N ASP A 167 -13.92 24.56 2.88
CA ASP A 167 -13.12 23.60 3.66
C ASP A 167 -13.13 22.17 3.06
N THR A 168 -14.29 21.75 2.56
CA THR A 168 -14.42 20.40 1.94
C THR A 168 -13.69 20.26 0.60
N HIS A 169 -13.15 21.34 0.03
CA HIS A 169 -12.47 21.36 -1.27
C HIS A 169 -11.05 21.95 -1.20
N ASN A 170 -10.53 22.19 -0.01
CA ASN A 170 -9.21 22.79 0.17
C ASN A 170 -8.06 21.90 -0.35
N ASN A 171 -8.27 20.58 -0.44
CA ASN A 171 -7.31 19.58 -0.91
C ASN A 171 -7.36 19.32 -2.42
N ILE A 172 -8.21 20.03 -3.19
CA ILE A 172 -8.25 19.88 -4.66
C ILE A 172 -6.86 20.14 -5.25
N MET A 173 -6.45 19.30 -6.22
CA MET A 173 -5.13 19.39 -6.83
C MET A 173 -4.97 20.67 -7.65
N ARG A 174 -3.71 21.00 -7.99
CA ARG A 174 -3.37 22.11 -8.91
C ARG A 174 -3.12 21.58 -10.31
N PRO A 175 -3.31 22.41 -11.36
CA PRO A 175 -2.85 22.11 -12.71
C PRO A 175 -1.39 21.69 -12.74
N GLY A 176 -1.06 20.70 -13.55
CA GLY A 176 0.29 20.17 -13.69
C GLY A 176 0.47 19.41 -15.00
N LEU A 177 1.35 18.43 -14.98
CA LEU A 177 1.69 17.59 -16.14
C LEU A 177 0.88 16.28 -16.21
N GLY A 178 -0.23 16.21 -15.50
CA GLY A 178 -1.04 15.00 -15.39
C GLY A 178 -0.50 14.00 -14.36
N VAL A 179 -1.01 12.77 -14.42
CA VAL A 179 -0.60 11.68 -13.52
C VAL A 179 0.77 11.17 -13.94
N GLY A 180 1.73 11.22 -13.03
CA GLY A 180 3.08 10.74 -13.26
C GLY A 180 3.66 10.01 -12.05
N GLY A 181 4.93 9.60 -12.18
CA GLY A 181 5.66 8.88 -11.15
C GLY A 181 5.37 7.38 -11.15
N TYR A 182 6.28 6.62 -10.52
CA TYR A 182 6.26 5.16 -10.55
C TYR A 182 5.03 4.55 -9.86
N CYS A 183 4.62 5.11 -8.72
CA CYS A 183 3.52 4.54 -7.92
C CYS A 183 2.15 4.83 -8.54
N LEU A 184 1.85 6.10 -8.85
CA LEU A 184 0.50 6.49 -9.28
C LEU A 184 0.11 5.93 -10.65
N THR A 185 1.09 5.64 -11.52
CA THR A 185 0.84 5.07 -12.85
C THR A 185 0.62 3.56 -12.85
N LYS A 186 0.94 2.84 -11.75
CA LYS A 186 0.79 1.38 -11.68
C LYS A 186 -0.14 0.89 -10.57
N ASP A 187 -0.14 1.52 -9.39
CA ASP A 187 -0.85 1.00 -8.22
C ASP A 187 -2.37 0.85 -8.42
N PRO A 188 -3.08 1.74 -9.14
CA PRO A 188 -4.48 1.51 -9.46
C PRO A 188 -4.75 0.19 -10.21
N TYR A 189 -3.83 -0.25 -11.05
CA TYR A 189 -3.94 -1.53 -11.76
C TYR A 189 -3.79 -2.74 -10.84
N PHE A 190 -3.20 -2.59 -9.67
CA PHE A 190 -3.14 -3.64 -8.67
C PHE A 190 -4.53 -3.98 -8.11
N ALA A 191 -5.45 -3.01 -8.04
CA ALA A 191 -6.85 -3.28 -7.70
C ALA A 191 -7.51 -4.15 -8.77
N VAL A 192 -7.31 -3.83 -10.05
CA VAL A 192 -7.85 -4.61 -11.17
C VAL A 192 -7.29 -6.03 -11.17
N ALA A 193 -5.97 -6.17 -11.01
CA ALA A 193 -5.31 -7.47 -10.95
C ALA A 193 -5.84 -8.32 -9.78
N SER A 194 -5.97 -7.72 -8.61
CA SER A 194 -6.51 -8.38 -7.42
C SER A 194 -7.95 -8.84 -7.62
N ALA A 195 -8.81 -7.96 -8.16
CA ALA A 195 -10.21 -8.28 -8.43
C ALA A 195 -10.31 -9.51 -9.34
N LYS A 196 -9.55 -9.55 -10.44
CA LYS A 196 -9.57 -10.65 -11.41
C LYS A 196 -8.95 -11.95 -10.89
N THR A 197 -7.77 -11.86 -10.26
CA THR A 197 -6.94 -13.06 -9.97
C THR A 197 -7.12 -13.60 -8.56
N ILE A 198 -7.39 -12.75 -7.58
CA ILE A 198 -7.52 -13.15 -6.16
C ILE A 198 -9.00 -13.30 -5.78
N PHE A 199 -9.84 -12.33 -6.16
CA PHE A 199 -11.25 -12.32 -5.76
C PHE A 199 -12.17 -12.85 -6.86
N LYS A 200 -11.64 -13.14 -8.06
CA LYS A 200 -12.37 -13.74 -9.20
C LYS A 200 -13.64 -12.94 -9.58
N LYS A 201 -13.57 -11.62 -9.46
CA LYS A 201 -14.63 -10.72 -9.90
C LYS A 201 -14.40 -10.41 -11.39
N THR A 202 -15.36 -10.75 -12.22
CA THR A 202 -15.42 -10.31 -13.63
C THR A 202 -15.79 -8.85 -13.75
#